data_76aa53bc7eca5662d8d20810ed20d333
#
_entry.id   76aa53bc7eca5662d8d20810ed20d333
#
_cell.length_a   1.000
_cell.length_b   1.000
_cell.length_c   1.000
_cell.angle_alpha   90.00
_cell.angle_beta   90.00
_cell.angle_gamma   90.00
#
_symmetry.space_group_name_H-M   'P 1'
#
loop_
_entity.id
_entity.type
_entity.pdbx_description
1 polymer ?
#
loop_
_entity_poly.entity_id
_entity_poly.type
_entity_poly.pdbx_seq_one_letter_code
_entity_poly.pdbx_strand_id
1 'polypeptide(L)'
;MADQAPWRSLFESHLNQSSSTSFTLSTVGYDSQNKPVPRSRTCEFRGFWPNPKLHESAVKALEDQGVGQNPAAYESDMLSLTTDVRMGKTDQLNSSANVVEGMFWLADVGNQWRIRGQAFVIGNPRGEKLEKEARKEIEKGMRESGDVSEWSWEREVTTYFANHSPAMRGLFNFPFRF
;
A
#
# COMPACT_ATOMS: atom_id res chain seq x y z
N MET A 1 -18.88 -0.78 14.92
CA MET A 1 -17.75 -1.05 13.98
C MET A 1 -18.19 -0.61 12.62
N ALA A 2 -17.34 0.01 11.81
CA ALA A 2 -17.67 0.32 10.44
C ALA A 2 -17.77 -1.00 9.65
N ASP A 3 -18.85 -1.16 8.88
CA ASP A 3 -19.01 -2.33 8.04
C ASP A 3 -18.03 -2.31 6.86
N GLN A 4 -17.75 -3.48 6.29
CA GLN A 4 -16.99 -3.62 5.07
C GLN A 4 -17.63 -2.79 3.94
N ALA A 5 -16.82 -2.12 3.12
CA ALA A 5 -17.35 -1.31 2.03
C ALA A 5 -18.17 -2.16 1.03
N PRO A 6 -19.34 -1.69 0.57
CA PRO A 6 -20.26 -2.48 -0.27
C PRO A 6 -19.65 -2.99 -1.59
N TRP A 7 -18.62 -2.32 -2.08
CA TRP A 7 -17.92 -2.69 -3.32
C TRP A 7 -16.83 -3.75 -3.12
N ARG A 8 -16.37 -4.00 -1.88
CA ARG A 8 -15.20 -4.80 -1.56
C ARG A 8 -15.30 -6.25 -2.09
N SER A 9 -16.36 -6.95 -1.75
CA SER A 9 -16.52 -8.37 -2.13
C SER A 9 -16.55 -8.58 -3.64
N LEU A 10 -17.22 -7.67 -4.38
CA LEU A 10 -17.27 -7.75 -5.84
C LEU A 10 -15.90 -7.44 -6.46
N PHE A 11 -15.19 -6.44 -5.95
CA PHE A 11 -13.84 -6.11 -6.41
C PHE A 11 -12.86 -7.27 -6.18
N GLU A 12 -12.88 -7.89 -5.02
CA GLU A 12 -12.05 -9.09 -4.73
C GLU A 12 -12.40 -10.26 -5.65
N SER A 13 -13.67 -10.50 -5.90
CA SER A 13 -14.10 -11.54 -6.85
C SER A 13 -13.52 -11.30 -8.24
N HIS A 14 -13.55 -10.08 -8.73
CA HIS A 14 -12.97 -9.72 -10.03
C HIS A 14 -11.43 -9.82 -10.04
N LEU A 15 -10.76 -9.40 -8.96
CA LEU A 15 -9.30 -9.56 -8.82
C LEU A 15 -8.87 -11.02 -8.84
N ASN A 16 -9.63 -11.90 -8.18
CA ASN A 16 -9.33 -13.33 -8.12
C ASN A 16 -9.54 -14.05 -9.47
N GLN A 17 -10.34 -13.46 -10.36
CA GLN A 17 -10.57 -13.96 -11.71
C GLN A 17 -9.60 -13.34 -12.73
N SER A 18 -8.80 -12.35 -12.32
CA SER A 18 -7.88 -11.66 -13.21
C SER A 18 -6.46 -12.24 -13.13
N SER A 19 -5.83 -12.37 -14.29
CA SER A 19 -4.43 -12.79 -14.41
C SER A 19 -3.43 -11.72 -13.97
N SER A 20 -3.86 -10.47 -13.83
CA SER A 20 -3.03 -9.34 -13.40
C SER A 20 -3.75 -8.49 -12.35
N THR A 21 -2.99 -8.07 -11.35
CA THR A 21 -3.43 -7.11 -10.32
C THR A 21 -2.75 -5.75 -10.46
N SER A 22 -2.07 -5.51 -11.58
CA SER A 22 -1.48 -4.21 -11.91
C SER A 22 -2.57 -3.17 -12.14
N PHE A 23 -2.32 -1.95 -11.71
CA PHE A 23 -3.25 -0.83 -11.88
C PHE A 23 -2.51 0.46 -12.23
N THR A 24 -3.24 1.40 -12.84
CA THR A 24 -2.74 2.75 -13.08
C THR A 24 -3.04 3.62 -11.88
N LEU A 25 -1.99 4.15 -11.25
CA LEU A 25 -2.12 5.16 -10.21
C LEU A 25 -1.95 6.56 -10.82
N SER A 26 -2.96 7.40 -10.64
CA SER A 26 -2.95 8.80 -11.06
C SER A 26 -2.79 9.72 -9.85
N THR A 27 -1.91 10.71 -10.01
CA THR A 27 -1.62 11.76 -9.03
C THR A 27 -1.57 13.12 -9.72
N VAL A 28 -1.54 14.19 -8.95
CA VAL A 28 -1.29 15.53 -9.46
C VAL A 28 0.12 15.96 -9.05
N GLY A 29 0.93 16.34 -10.03
CA GLY A 29 2.19 17.05 -9.80
C GLY A 29 2.04 18.51 -10.19
N TYR A 30 3.11 19.29 -10.01
CA TYR A 30 3.16 20.68 -10.43
C TYR A 30 4.40 20.90 -11.30
N ASP A 31 4.27 21.74 -12.32
CA ASP A 31 5.40 22.14 -13.18
C ASP A 31 6.20 23.28 -12.54
N SER A 32 7.22 23.76 -13.26
CA SER A 32 8.08 24.87 -12.83
C SER A 32 7.35 26.21 -12.67
N GLN A 33 6.13 26.32 -13.23
CA GLN A 33 5.26 27.48 -13.12
C GLN A 33 4.15 27.28 -12.06
N ASN A 34 4.27 26.21 -11.25
CA ASN A 34 3.26 25.81 -10.25
C ASN A 34 1.86 25.52 -10.84
N LYS A 35 1.79 25.06 -12.08
CA LYS A 35 0.55 24.61 -12.71
C LYS A 35 0.37 23.11 -12.45
N PRO A 36 -0.87 22.67 -12.14
CA PRO A 36 -1.14 21.25 -11.89
C PRO A 36 -0.96 20.44 -13.19
N VAL A 37 -0.25 19.33 -13.07
CA VAL A 37 0.01 18.39 -14.15
C VAL A 37 -0.41 16.99 -13.72
N PRO A 38 -1.33 16.32 -14.45
CA PRO A 38 -1.66 14.94 -14.17
C PRO A 38 -0.45 14.03 -14.41
N ARG A 39 -0.27 13.06 -13.52
CA ARG A 39 0.79 12.06 -13.59
C ARG A 39 0.18 10.67 -13.42
N SER A 40 0.52 9.74 -14.31
CA SER A 40 0.05 8.35 -14.26
C SER A 40 1.20 7.37 -14.39
N ARG A 41 1.12 6.24 -13.71
CA ARG A 41 2.09 5.13 -13.79
C ARG A 41 1.42 3.81 -13.42
N THR A 42 1.96 2.71 -13.92
CA THR A 42 1.56 1.38 -13.48
C THR A 42 2.15 1.08 -12.11
N CYS A 43 1.33 0.51 -11.24
CA CYS A 43 1.69 0.04 -9.91
C CYS A 43 1.14 -1.37 -9.69
N GLU A 44 1.76 -2.11 -8.77
CA GLU A 44 1.29 -3.43 -8.37
C GLU A 44 0.45 -3.32 -7.10
N PHE A 45 -0.75 -3.87 -7.14
CA PHE A 45 -1.60 -4.02 -5.96
C PHE A 45 -1.01 -5.07 -5.03
N ARG A 46 -0.81 -4.73 -3.77
CA ARG A 46 -0.19 -5.60 -2.77
C ARG A 46 -1.18 -6.23 -1.80
N GLY A 47 -2.45 -6.02 -2.01
CA GLY A 47 -3.50 -6.46 -1.10
C GLY A 47 -4.15 -5.28 -0.38
N PHE A 48 -5.07 -5.60 0.50
CA PHE A 48 -5.69 -4.61 1.36
C PHE A 48 -4.88 -4.46 2.65
N TRP A 49 -4.72 -3.21 3.08
CA TRP A 49 -4.01 -2.91 4.32
C TRP A 49 -4.81 -3.42 5.54
N PRO A 50 -4.18 -4.00 6.57
CA PRO A 50 -2.75 -4.29 6.71
C PRO A 50 -2.36 -5.73 6.29
N ASN A 51 -3.14 -6.41 5.51
CA ASN A 51 -2.98 -7.84 5.17
C ASN A 51 -2.49 -8.03 3.72
N PRO A 52 -1.19 -7.84 3.42
CA PRO A 52 -0.66 -8.08 2.08
C PRO A 52 -0.70 -9.58 1.73
N LYS A 53 -0.94 -9.88 0.47
CA LYS A 53 -0.76 -11.24 -0.03
C LYS A 53 0.74 -11.55 -0.13
N LEU A 54 1.26 -12.40 0.75
CA LEU A 54 2.68 -12.72 0.81
C LEU A 54 3.05 -13.88 -0.12
N HIS A 55 4.22 -13.76 -0.74
CA HIS A 55 4.88 -14.87 -1.40
C HIS A 55 5.58 -15.76 -0.34
N GLU A 56 5.67 -17.07 -0.58
CA GLU A 56 6.29 -18.02 0.35
C GLU A 56 7.73 -17.63 0.76
N SER A 57 8.50 -17.09 -0.18
CA SER A 57 9.86 -16.61 0.10
C SER A 57 9.91 -15.40 1.05
N ALA A 58 8.84 -14.62 1.12
CA ALA A 58 8.74 -13.51 2.06
C ALA A 58 8.44 -14.01 3.47
N VAL A 59 7.53 -14.97 3.59
CA VAL A 59 7.22 -15.65 4.87
C VAL A 59 8.49 -16.25 5.45
N LYS A 60 9.20 -17.05 4.64
CA LYS A 60 10.46 -17.65 5.06
C LYS A 60 11.51 -16.61 5.48
N ALA A 61 11.64 -15.51 4.73
CA ALA A 61 12.62 -14.47 5.06
C ALA A 61 12.30 -13.77 6.40
N LEU A 62 11.01 -13.60 6.73
CA LEU A 62 10.58 -13.04 8.02
C LEU A 62 10.85 -14.00 9.18
N GLU A 63 10.63 -15.30 8.97
CA GLU A 63 10.91 -16.35 9.96
C GLU A 63 12.41 -16.46 10.21
N ASP A 64 13.22 -16.56 9.15
CA ASP A 64 14.69 -16.68 9.23
C ASP A 64 15.32 -15.48 9.97
N GLN A 65 14.68 -14.31 9.96
CA GLN A 65 15.12 -13.12 10.66
C GLN A 65 14.50 -12.95 12.06
N GLY A 66 13.64 -13.88 12.48
CA GLY A 66 12.97 -13.81 13.78
C GLY A 66 11.95 -12.67 13.93
N VAL A 67 11.55 -12.04 12.82
CA VAL A 67 10.56 -10.94 12.84
C VAL A 67 9.14 -11.48 12.92
N GLY A 68 8.85 -12.53 12.12
CA GLY A 68 7.50 -13.08 12.00
C GLY A 68 6.52 -12.13 11.26
N GLN A 69 5.27 -12.53 11.22
CA GLN A 69 4.16 -11.71 10.68
C GLN A 69 3.36 -11.09 11.83
N ASN A 70 2.66 -10.00 11.56
CA ASN A 70 1.64 -9.50 12.48
C ASN A 70 0.52 -10.52 12.65
N PRO A 71 -0.12 -10.59 13.83
CA PRO A 71 -1.38 -11.31 13.97
C PRO A 71 -2.45 -10.66 13.07
N ALA A 72 -3.45 -11.46 12.67
CA ALA A 72 -4.61 -10.97 11.91
C ALA A 72 -5.55 -10.15 12.83
N ALA A 73 -5.04 -9.03 13.33
CA ALA A 73 -5.69 -8.18 14.34
C ALA A 73 -6.54 -7.07 13.74
N TYR A 74 -6.24 -6.69 12.50
CA TYR A 74 -6.94 -5.61 11.80
C TYR A 74 -7.30 -6.01 10.37
N GLU A 75 -8.35 -5.40 9.86
CA GLU A 75 -8.74 -5.41 8.46
C GLU A 75 -9.12 -4.00 8.00
N SER A 76 -9.10 -3.75 6.71
CA SER A 76 -9.60 -2.51 6.12
C SER A 76 -9.98 -2.69 4.64
N ASP A 77 -10.61 -1.66 4.07
CA ASP A 77 -10.88 -1.57 2.63
C ASP A 77 -9.84 -0.73 1.88
N MET A 78 -8.77 -0.35 2.55
CA MET A 78 -7.69 0.44 1.97
C MET A 78 -6.78 -0.41 1.09
N LEU A 79 -6.57 0.06 -0.14
CA LEU A 79 -5.66 -0.57 -1.09
C LEU A 79 -4.21 -0.25 -0.72
N SER A 80 -3.31 -1.22 -0.90
CA SER A 80 -1.90 -1.01 -0.64
C SER A 80 -1.02 -1.24 -1.88
N LEU A 81 0.05 -0.49 -1.94
CA LEU A 81 1.14 -0.64 -2.89
C LEU A 81 2.48 -0.34 -2.21
N THR A 82 3.56 -0.77 -2.80
CA THR A 82 4.91 -0.41 -2.35
C THR A 82 5.56 0.58 -3.29
N THR A 83 6.39 1.48 -2.73
CA THR A 83 7.10 2.49 -3.51
C THR A 83 8.45 2.81 -2.87
N ASP A 84 9.41 3.25 -3.68
CA ASP A 84 10.65 3.84 -3.20
C ASP A 84 10.41 5.33 -2.89
N VAL A 85 10.91 5.81 -1.75
CA VAL A 85 10.79 7.20 -1.33
C VAL A 85 11.49 8.21 -2.27
N ARG A 86 12.39 7.73 -3.12
CA ARG A 86 13.07 8.52 -4.16
C ARG A 86 12.21 8.76 -5.40
N MET A 87 11.09 8.06 -5.53
CA MET A 87 10.19 8.21 -6.66
C MET A 87 9.35 9.48 -6.55
N GLY A 88 9.23 10.23 -7.63
CA GLY A 88 8.50 11.50 -7.67
C GLY A 88 7.02 11.44 -7.25
N LYS A 89 6.42 10.23 -7.18
CA LYS A 89 5.05 10.09 -6.69
C LYS A 89 4.91 10.43 -5.19
N THR A 90 5.95 10.25 -4.39
CA THR A 90 5.94 10.60 -2.96
C THR A 90 5.86 12.11 -2.76
N ASP A 91 6.60 12.88 -3.56
CA ASP A 91 6.51 14.35 -3.54
C ASP A 91 5.16 14.86 -4.07
N GLN A 92 4.61 14.19 -5.11
CA GLN A 92 3.30 14.51 -5.67
C GLN A 92 2.18 14.30 -4.66
N LEU A 93 2.23 13.25 -3.84
CA LEU A 93 1.27 13.01 -2.78
C LEU A 93 1.28 14.16 -1.76
N ASN A 94 2.45 14.54 -1.28
CA ASN A 94 2.60 15.62 -0.31
C ASN A 94 2.09 16.98 -0.84
N SER A 95 2.25 17.24 -2.15
CA SER A 95 1.86 18.51 -2.77
C SER A 95 0.39 18.59 -3.19
N SER A 96 -0.32 17.46 -3.28
CA SER A 96 -1.70 17.36 -3.79
C SER A 96 -2.73 16.97 -2.73
N ALA A 97 -2.47 17.24 -1.45
CA ALA A 97 -3.32 16.80 -0.34
C ALA A 97 -3.59 15.28 -0.37
N ASN A 98 -2.63 14.50 -0.84
CA ASN A 98 -2.66 13.03 -0.96
C ASN A 98 -3.75 12.48 -1.91
N VAL A 99 -4.42 13.31 -2.71
CA VAL A 99 -5.50 12.85 -3.61
C VAL A 99 -4.95 12.01 -4.74
N VAL A 100 -5.54 10.83 -4.93
CA VAL A 100 -5.18 9.87 -5.97
C VAL A 100 -6.42 9.24 -6.61
N GLU A 101 -6.22 8.67 -7.80
CA GLU A 101 -7.17 7.73 -8.39
C GLU A 101 -6.39 6.49 -8.87
N GLY A 102 -6.83 5.32 -8.44
CA GLY A 102 -6.39 4.02 -8.95
C GLY A 102 -7.36 3.51 -10.01
N MET A 103 -6.87 3.12 -11.18
CA MET A 103 -7.68 2.50 -12.25
C MET A 103 -7.17 1.08 -12.51
N PHE A 104 -8.04 0.10 -12.26
CA PHE A 104 -7.82 -1.31 -12.60
C PHE A 104 -8.60 -1.64 -13.87
N TRP A 105 -7.91 -2.12 -14.89
CA TRP A 105 -8.54 -2.75 -16.04
C TRP A 105 -8.37 -4.26 -15.92
N LEU A 106 -9.43 -4.94 -15.53
CA LEU A 106 -9.45 -6.39 -15.31
C LEU A 106 -10.00 -7.05 -16.59
N ALA A 107 -9.12 -7.27 -17.55
CA ALA A 107 -9.47 -7.71 -18.90
C ALA A 107 -10.19 -9.06 -18.92
N ASP A 108 -9.79 -9.99 -18.05
CA ASP A 108 -10.36 -11.35 -18.00
C ASP A 108 -11.85 -11.35 -17.62
N VAL A 109 -12.30 -10.34 -16.90
CA VAL A 109 -13.72 -10.15 -16.53
C VAL A 109 -14.38 -8.97 -17.25
N GLY A 110 -13.64 -8.26 -18.12
CA GLY A 110 -14.15 -7.14 -18.90
C GLY A 110 -14.59 -5.94 -18.06
N ASN A 111 -14.04 -5.75 -16.86
CA ASN A 111 -14.47 -4.71 -15.93
C ASN A 111 -13.35 -3.71 -15.63
N GLN A 112 -13.74 -2.42 -15.56
CA GLN A 112 -12.88 -1.35 -15.09
C GLN A 112 -13.33 -0.86 -13.71
N TRP A 113 -12.41 -0.82 -12.77
CA TRP A 113 -12.60 -0.20 -11.47
C TRP A 113 -11.84 1.11 -11.38
N ARG A 114 -12.49 2.15 -10.88
CA ARG A 114 -11.87 3.44 -10.58
C ARG A 114 -12.12 3.75 -9.13
N ILE A 115 -11.04 3.81 -8.36
CA ILE A 115 -11.07 4.01 -6.91
C ILE A 115 -10.35 5.32 -6.60
N ARG A 116 -11.12 6.31 -6.18
CA ARG A 116 -10.60 7.62 -5.78
C ARG A 116 -10.50 7.69 -4.26
N GLY A 117 -9.41 8.27 -3.77
CA GLY A 117 -9.20 8.44 -2.34
C GLY A 117 -7.97 9.27 -2.02
N GLN A 118 -7.50 9.12 -0.80
CA GLN A 118 -6.23 9.66 -0.35
C GLN A 118 -5.23 8.53 -0.14
N ALA A 119 -3.96 8.75 -0.49
CA ALA A 119 -2.87 7.80 -0.29
C ALA A 119 -1.83 8.39 0.67
N PHE A 120 -1.39 7.57 1.60
CA PHE A 120 -0.43 7.94 2.63
C PHE A 120 0.82 7.09 2.52
N VAL A 121 1.99 7.68 2.77
CA VAL A 121 3.29 6.99 2.73
C VAL A 121 3.68 6.60 4.15
N ILE A 122 3.94 5.31 4.36
CA ILE A 122 4.38 4.71 5.61
C ILE A 122 5.79 4.13 5.42
N GLY A 123 6.61 4.14 6.47
CA GLY A 123 7.97 3.61 6.44
C GLY A 123 8.98 4.58 5.83
N ASN A 124 8.68 5.89 5.80
CA ASN A 124 9.61 6.92 5.34
C ASN A 124 10.46 7.47 6.50
N PRO A 125 11.74 7.08 6.64
CA PRO A 125 12.58 7.50 7.76
C PRO A 125 12.88 9.01 7.76
N ARG A 126 12.60 9.72 6.68
CA ARG A 126 12.85 11.17 6.53
C ARG A 126 11.64 12.04 6.88
N GLY A 127 10.52 11.45 7.24
CA GLY A 127 9.25 12.14 7.41
C GLY A 127 8.50 11.79 8.69
N GLU A 128 9.18 11.71 9.83
CA GLU A 128 8.57 11.24 11.11
C GLU A 128 7.25 11.93 11.46
N LYS A 129 7.17 13.25 11.30
CA LYS A 129 5.93 13.99 11.57
C LYS A 129 4.81 13.60 10.59
N LEU A 130 5.13 13.59 9.29
CA LEU A 130 4.17 13.22 8.24
C LEU A 130 3.72 11.77 8.39
N GLU A 131 4.63 10.89 8.79
CA GLU A 131 4.30 9.49 9.04
C GLU A 131 3.35 9.32 10.23
N LYS A 132 3.57 10.04 11.33
CA LYS A 132 2.65 10.02 12.49
C LYS A 132 1.25 10.51 12.11
N GLU A 133 1.15 11.54 11.29
CA GLU A 133 -0.13 12.03 10.77
C GLU A 133 -0.78 11.00 9.83
N ALA A 134 -0.01 10.39 8.94
CA ALA A 134 -0.46 9.34 8.03
C ALA A 134 -1.00 8.11 8.77
N ARG A 135 -0.29 7.63 9.80
CA ARG A 135 -0.74 6.50 10.63
C ARG A 135 -2.09 6.79 11.27
N LYS A 136 -2.30 7.99 11.83
CA LYS A 136 -3.58 8.39 12.42
C LYS A 136 -4.73 8.38 11.42
N GLU A 137 -4.49 8.81 10.18
CA GLU A 137 -5.52 8.79 9.15
C GLU A 137 -5.85 7.36 8.70
N ILE A 138 -4.84 6.50 8.59
CA ILE A 138 -5.00 5.09 8.24
C ILE A 138 -5.76 4.35 9.35
N GLU A 139 -5.43 4.59 10.63
CA GLU A 139 -6.09 3.97 11.78
C GLU A 139 -7.61 4.19 11.80
N LYS A 140 -8.08 5.34 11.30
CA LYS A 140 -9.53 5.61 11.20
C LYS A 140 -10.27 4.63 10.27
N GLY A 141 -9.57 4.07 9.30
CA GLY A 141 -10.13 3.11 8.35
C GLY A 141 -9.85 1.65 8.71
N MET A 142 -9.10 1.39 9.78
CA MET A 142 -8.82 0.03 10.28
C MET A 142 -9.95 -0.44 11.19
N ARG A 143 -10.31 -1.70 11.05
CA ARG A 143 -11.30 -2.39 11.88
C ARG A 143 -10.59 -3.51 12.66
N GLU A 144 -10.81 -3.58 13.95
CA GLU A 144 -10.32 -4.70 14.78
C GLU A 144 -11.03 -5.98 14.37
N SER A 145 -10.26 -7.02 14.08
CA SER A 145 -10.71 -8.36 13.69
C SER A 145 -10.17 -9.46 14.61
N GLY A 146 -9.24 -9.13 15.51
CA GLY A 146 -8.61 -10.06 16.43
C GLY A 146 -7.90 -9.38 17.59
N ASP A 147 -6.98 -10.08 18.24
CA ASP A 147 -6.17 -9.52 19.33
C ASP A 147 -5.11 -8.56 18.79
N VAL A 148 -5.23 -7.30 19.17
CA VAL A 148 -4.38 -6.19 18.73
C VAL A 148 -3.10 -6.02 19.55
N SER A 149 -2.96 -6.74 20.66
CA SER A 149 -1.90 -6.51 21.68
C SER A 149 -0.48 -6.69 21.12
N GLU A 150 -0.31 -7.57 20.15
CA GLU A 150 1.00 -7.86 19.52
C GLU A 150 1.17 -7.28 18.12
N TRP A 151 0.19 -6.52 17.62
CA TRP A 151 0.28 -5.90 16.32
C TRP A 151 1.22 -4.69 16.33
N SER A 152 2.09 -4.56 15.33
CA SER A 152 2.99 -3.40 15.24
C SER A 152 3.13 -2.87 13.80
N TRP A 153 3.22 -1.55 13.69
CA TRP A 153 3.47 -0.84 12.44
C TRP A 153 4.81 -1.24 11.80
N GLU A 154 5.83 -1.41 12.62
CA GLU A 154 7.19 -1.75 12.17
C GLU A 154 7.21 -3.15 11.55
N ARG A 155 6.53 -4.12 12.19
CA ARG A 155 6.40 -5.46 11.65
C ARG A 155 5.62 -5.47 10.34
N GLU A 156 4.57 -4.65 10.25
CA GLU A 156 3.79 -4.54 9.02
C GLU A 156 4.61 -3.96 7.86
N VAL A 157 5.33 -2.86 8.06
CA VAL A 157 6.23 -2.27 7.05
C VAL A 157 7.31 -3.27 6.63
N THR A 158 7.89 -4.00 7.59
CA THR A 158 8.89 -5.04 7.29
C THR A 158 8.29 -6.16 6.44
N THR A 159 7.06 -6.55 6.72
CA THR A 159 6.32 -7.56 5.95
C THR A 159 6.14 -7.13 4.48
N TYR A 160 5.72 -5.89 4.24
CA TYR A 160 5.62 -5.34 2.87
C TYR A 160 6.98 -5.31 2.17
N PHE A 161 8.05 -4.94 2.87
CA PHE A 161 9.41 -4.94 2.31
C PHE A 161 9.89 -6.36 1.98
N ALA A 162 9.69 -7.32 2.88
CA ALA A 162 10.06 -8.71 2.67
C ALA A 162 9.38 -9.33 1.44
N ASN A 163 8.19 -8.83 1.07
CA ASN A 163 7.41 -9.31 -0.07
C ASN A 163 7.96 -8.87 -1.45
N HIS A 164 9.09 -8.17 -1.48
CA HIS A 164 9.84 -7.91 -2.71
C HIS A 164 10.83 -9.03 -3.00
N SER A 165 11.13 -9.24 -4.30
CA SER A 165 12.21 -10.16 -4.68
C SER A 165 13.56 -9.70 -4.10
N PRO A 166 14.52 -10.61 -3.87
CA PRO A 166 15.85 -10.24 -3.39
C PRO A 166 16.52 -9.14 -4.22
N ALA A 167 16.38 -9.20 -5.55
CA ALA A 167 16.91 -8.18 -6.46
C ALA A 167 16.27 -6.81 -6.21
N MET A 168 14.95 -6.77 -6.03
CA MET A 168 14.24 -5.52 -5.72
C MET A 168 14.62 -4.97 -4.35
N ARG A 169 14.77 -5.82 -3.33
CA ARG A 169 15.21 -5.40 -1.99
C ARG A 169 16.60 -4.76 -2.02
N GLY A 170 17.50 -5.30 -2.83
CA GLY A 170 18.83 -4.72 -3.03
C GLY A 170 18.83 -3.33 -3.68
N LEU A 171 17.84 -3.04 -4.53
CA LEU A 171 17.68 -1.73 -5.17
C LEU A 171 17.11 -0.66 -4.22
N PHE A 172 16.32 -1.06 -3.25
CA PHE A 172 15.75 -0.18 -2.24
C PHE A 172 16.79 0.18 -1.18
N ASN A 173 17.93 0.41 -1.30
CA ASN A 173 19.00 0.83 -0.38
C ASN A 173 18.47 1.34 0.99
N PHE A 174 17.65 0.52 1.64
CA PHE A 174 17.07 0.81 2.93
C PHE A 174 18.06 0.45 4.02
N PRO A 175 18.47 1.39 4.85
CA PRO A 175 19.15 1.08 6.09
C PRO A 175 18.12 0.59 7.11
N PHE A 176 17.54 -0.60 6.92
CA PHE A 176 16.95 -1.31 8.04
C PHE A 176 18.12 -1.77 8.91
N ARG A 177 18.42 -1.03 9.94
CA ARG A 177 19.12 -1.54 11.10
C ARG A 177 18.06 -2.24 11.95
N PHE A 178 18.16 -3.56 11.97
CA PHE A 178 17.51 -4.39 12.97
C PHE A 178 18.11 -4.11 14.35
#